data_3d32c9c847bc19318fbc0b442a230b64
#
_entry.id   3d32c9c847bc19318fbc0b442a230b64
#
_cell.length_a   1.000
_cell.length_b   1.000
_cell.length_c   1.000
_cell.angle_alpha   90.00
_cell.angle_beta   90.00
_cell.angle_gamma   90.00
#
_symmetry.space_group_name_H-M   'P 1'
#
loop_
_entity.id
_entity.type
_entity.pdbx_description
1 polymer ?
#
loop_
_entity_poly.entity_id
_entity_poly.type
_entity_poly.pdbx_seq_one_letter_code
_entity_poly.pdbx_strand_id
1 'polypeptide(L)'
;MKSYISHLECSKTGDIYSASEVHNLSKDGMPLLARYDLEKLKAEQDKDSWYEKSAPGFWRYQALLPVSNPASQISLGEVLTPLIPLQASALMLGGKQGNIIVKDEGRLPTGSFKARGLALAVSMAHQFGLNHLAIPTNGNAGAAMAAYAKQANLKATVFCPDDTPTVNVQEIQLQGADTFLVNGLINDCGKIVFEGKEKTGWFDVSTLKEPYRIEGKKTMGFELAE
;
A
#
# COMPACT_ATOMS: atom_id res chain seq x y z
N MET A 1 -0.92 -13.82 14.46
CA MET A 1 0.57 -13.86 14.30
C MET A 1 1.11 -12.47 14.64
N LYS A 2 2.33 -12.31 15.19
CA LYS A 2 2.94 -11.01 15.49
C LYS A 2 3.75 -10.49 14.32
N SER A 3 3.94 -9.17 14.22
CA SER A 3 4.89 -8.54 13.30
C SER A 3 6.32 -8.64 13.84
N TYR A 4 7.29 -8.87 12.96
CA TYR A 4 8.72 -8.83 13.27
C TYR A 4 9.38 -7.54 12.76
N ILE A 5 8.59 -6.48 12.54
CA ILE A 5 9.17 -5.18 12.20
C ILE A 5 10.12 -4.74 13.32
N SER A 6 11.30 -4.28 12.95
CA SER A 6 12.35 -3.84 13.87
C SER A 6 12.44 -2.31 13.91
N HIS A 7 12.67 -1.71 12.76
CA HIS A 7 12.88 -0.26 12.62
C HIS A 7 12.59 0.21 11.19
N LEU A 8 12.61 1.51 10.98
CA LEU A 8 12.66 2.11 9.66
C LEU A 8 14.09 2.61 9.39
N GLU A 9 14.54 2.52 8.14
CA GLU A 9 15.89 2.89 7.73
C GLU A 9 15.83 3.87 6.56
N CYS A 10 16.60 4.95 6.63
CA CYS A 10 16.73 5.88 5.51
C CYS A 10 17.38 5.18 4.31
N SER A 11 16.72 5.22 3.15
CA SER A 11 17.20 4.55 1.93
C SER A 11 18.55 5.06 1.40
N LYS A 12 19.00 6.23 1.85
CA LYS A 12 20.26 6.87 1.40
C LYS A 12 21.36 6.83 2.46
N THR A 13 21.02 7.16 3.71
CA THR A 13 22.04 7.34 4.76
C THR A 13 22.16 6.14 5.68
N GLY A 14 21.16 5.23 5.71
CA GLY A 14 21.10 4.14 6.68
C GLY A 14 20.69 4.59 8.10
N ASP A 15 20.35 5.85 8.30
CA ASP A 15 19.87 6.34 9.60
C ASP A 15 18.61 5.57 10.04
N ILE A 16 18.58 5.22 11.32
CA ILE A 16 17.51 4.41 11.92
C ILE A 16 16.45 5.31 12.56
N TYR A 17 15.18 4.93 12.34
CA TYR A 17 13.98 5.58 12.87
C TYR A 17 13.10 4.54 13.58
N SER A 18 12.37 4.98 14.60
CA SER A 18 11.44 4.10 15.31
C SER A 18 10.29 3.67 14.41
N ALA A 19 10.02 2.36 14.36
CA ALA A 19 8.83 1.84 13.67
C ALA A 19 7.52 2.07 14.45
N SER A 20 7.61 2.53 15.71
CA SER A 20 6.45 2.84 16.55
C SER A 20 6.01 4.31 16.49
N GLU A 21 6.68 5.13 15.69
CA GLU A 21 6.40 6.54 15.52
C GLU A 21 5.92 6.86 14.09
N VAL A 22 5.20 7.98 13.95
CA VAL A 22 4.71 8.45 12.64
C VAL A 22 5.84 9.09 11.87
N HIS A 23 6.15 8.53 10.70
CA HIS A 23 7.12 9.08 9.78
C HIS A 23 6.57 9.18 8.36
N ASN A 24 6.93 10.24 7.64
CA ASN A 24 6.82 10.31 6.20
C ASN A 24 8.18 9.98 5.56
N LEU A 25 9.07 10.96 5.45
CA LEU A 25 10.42 10.82 4.92
C LEU A 25 11.45 10.90 6.03
N SER A 26 12.69 10.52 5.74
CA SER A 26 13.83 10.78 6.61
C SER A 26 14.08 12.30 6.74
N LYS A 27 14.93 12.68 7.69
CA LYS A 27 15.40 14.09 7.84
C LYS A 27 16.05 14.65 6.57
N ASP A 28 16.58 13.77 5.71
CA ASP A 28 17.19 14.15 4.44
C ASP A 28 16.20 14.12 3.26
N GLY A 29 14.90 14.00 3.54
CA GLY A 29 13.84 13.95 2.53
C GLY A 29 13.80 12.66 1.71
N MET A 30 14.44 11.59 2.18
CA MET A 30 14.53 10.30 1.49
C MET A 30 13.48 9.31 2.00
N PRO A 31 13.04 8.35 1.16
CA PRO A 31 12.14 7.30 1.59
C PRO A 31 12.71 6.47 2.75
N LEU A 32 11.83 6.05 3.64
CA LEU A 32 12.13 5.12 4.72
C LEU A 32 11.73 3.70 4.32
N LEU A 33 12.59 2.74 4.61
CA LEU A 33 12.41 1.31 4.34
C LEU A 33 12.17 0.57 5.65
N ALA A 34 11.10 -0.22 5.72
CA ALA A 34 10.84 -1.07 6.87
C ALA A 34 11.84 -2.22 6.94
N ARG A 35 12.43 -2.44 8.11
CA ARG A 35 13.36 -3.53 8.40
C ARG A 35 12.74 -4.50 9.39
N TYR A 36 13.04 -5.78 9.22
CA TYR A 36 12.48 -6.87 10.01
C TYR A 36 13.60 -7.67 10.67
N ASP A 37 13.36 -8.13 11.89
CA ASP A 37 14.25 -9.03 12.61
C ASP A 37 14.09 -10.46 12.07
N LEU A 38 14.78 -10.76 10.98
CA LEU A 38 14.72 -12.05 10.30
C LEU A 38 15.37 -13.16 11.12
N GLU A 39 16.38 -12.85 11.95
CA GLU A 39 17.03 -13.86 12.79
C GLU A 39 16.07 -14.31 13.91
N LYS A 40 15.35 -13.36 14.51
CA LYS A 40 14.31 -13.69 15.49
C LYS A 40 13.15 -14.46 14.84
N LEU A 41 12.73 -14.08 13.64
CA LEU A 41 11.70 -14.82 12.89
C LEU A 41 12.13 -16.27 12.67
N LYS A 42 13.36 -16.50 12.19
CA LYS A 42 13.91 -17.85 11.98
C LYS A 42 14.03 -18.66 13.26
N ALA A 43 14.34 -18.01 14.39
CA ALA A 43 14.45 -18.69 15.67
C ALA A 43 13.09 -19.09 16.27
N GLU A 44 12.03 -18.34 15.95
CA GLU A 44 10.69 -18.54 16.52
C GLU A 44 9.71 -19.27 15.58
N GLN A 45 10.01 -19.34 14.26
CA GLN A 45 9.12 -19.91 13.24
C GLN A 45 9.91 -20.80 12.27
N ASP A 46 9.31 -21.93 11.90
CA ASP A 46 9.84 -22.77 10.85
C ASP A 46 9.64 -22.15 9.46
N LYS A 47 10.43 -22.61 8.49
CA LYS A 47 10.38 -22.14 7.10
C LYS A 47 8.97 -22.21 6.49
N ASP A 48 8.16 -23.20 6.87
CA ASP A 48 6.83 -23.44 6.31
C ASP A 48 5.68 -22.89 7.18
N SER A 49 6.00 -22.27 8.34
CA SER A 49 5.02 -21.79 9.32
C SER A 49 5.11 -20.28 9.63
N TRP A 50 6.03 -19.55 8.97
CA TRP A 50 6.19 -18.11 9.19
C TRP A 50 5.01 -17.27 8.69
N TYR A 51 4.11 -17.88 7.93
CA TYR A 51 2.87 -17.26 7.46
C TYR A 51 1.65 -18.17 7.70
N GLU A 52 0.48 -17.56 7.85
CA GLU A 52 -0.77 -18.26 8.16
C GLU A 52 -1.48 -18.71 6.88
N LYS A 53 -1.27 -19.95 6.47
CA LYS A 53 -1.83 -20.49 5.21
C LYS A 53 -3.35 -20.43 5.12
N SER A 54 -4.06 -20.47 6.25
CA SER A 54 -5.53 -20.41 6.31
C SER A 54 -6.08 -18.97 6.24
N ALA A 55 -5.25 -17.95 6.52
CA ALA A 55 -5.69 -16.57 6.44
C ALA A 55 -5.89 -16.12 4.99
N PRO A 56 -6.96 -15.37 4.70
CA PRO A 56 -7.25 -14.89 3.34
C PRO A 56 -6.26 -13.81 2.90
N GLY A 57 -6.02 -13.76 1.58
CA GLY A 57 -5.23 -12.72 0.94
C GLY A 57 -3.83 -12.54 1.53
N PHE A 58 -3.29 -11.34 1.36
CA PHE A 58 -1.92 -11.04 1.75
C PHE A 58 -1.72 -10.83 3.27
N TRP A 59 -2.78 -10.70 4.05
CA TRP A 59 -2.68 -10.62 5.51
C TRP A 59 -2.10 -11.89 6.16
N ARG A 60 -2.08 -13.00 5.42
CA ARG A 60 -1.39 -14.24 5.81
C ARG A 60 0.10 -14.06 6.12
N TYR A 61 0.73 -13.04 5.54
CA TYR A 61 2.15 -12.70 5.73
C TYR A 61 2.41 -11.76 6.90
N GLN A 62 1.53 -11.73 7.90
CA GLN A 62 1.55 -10.81 9.06
C GLN A 62 2.94 -10.69 9.71
N ALA A 63 3.71 -11.77 9.79
CA ALA A 63 5.05 -11.77 10.37
C ALA A 63 5.99 -10.75 9.71
N LEU A 64 5.84 -10.55 8.41
CA LEU A 64 6.63 -9.60 7.61
C LEU A 64 5.81 -8.40 7.13
N LEU A 65 4.75 -8.05 7.85
CA LEU A 65 3.98 -6.80 7.64
C LEU A 65 4.13 -5.90 8.86
N PRO A 66 4.07 -4.56 8.69
CA PRO A 66 4.37 -3.61 9.77
C PRO A 66 3.25 -3.49 10.81
N VAL A 67 2.02 -3.85 10.47
CA VAL A 67 0.86 -3.75 11.38
C VAL A 67 1.03 -4.72 12.53
N SER A 68 1.19 -4.22 13.75
CA SER A 68 1.38 -5.05 14.96
C SER A 68 0.09 -5.26 15.76
N ASN A 69 -0.88 -4.35 15.63
CA ASN A 69 -2.18 -4.46 16.28
C ASN A 69 -3.21 -5.11 15.33
N PRO A 70 -3.73 -6.33 15.63
CA PRO A 70 -4.74 -6.98 14.79
C PRO A 70 -6.02 -6.14 14.57
N ALA A 71 -6.42 -5.31 15.54
CA ALA A 71 -7.57 -4.42 15.40
C ALA A 71 -7.36 -3.29 14.37
N SER A 72 -6.12 -3.08 13.94
CA SER A 72 -5.76 -2.10 12.91
C SER A 72 -5.55 -2.72 11.54
N GLN A 73 -5.81 -4.02 11.36
CA GLN A 73 -5.83 -4.66 10.04
C GLN A 73 -7.10 -4.27 9.29
N ILE A 74 -6.99 -3.26 8.46
CA ILE A 74 -8.11 -2.78 7.64
C ILE A 74 -8.16 -3.59 6.35
N SER A 75 -9.22 -4.38 6.17
CA SER A 75 -9.41 -5.27 5.03
C SER A 75 -10.73 -5.00 4.32
N LEU A 76 -10.71 -5.14 3.01
CA LEU A 76 -11.88 -5.14 2.13
C LEU A 76 -12.10 -6.52 1.49
N GLY A 77 -11.52 -7.58 2.06
CA GLY A 77 -11.65 -8.95 1.57
C GLY A 77 -10.64 -9.27 0.46
N GLU A 78 -9.39 -8.87 0.65
CA GLU A 78 -8.31 -9.18 -0.28
C GLU A 78 -8.16 -10.69 -0.48
N VAL A 79 -7.90 -11.08 -1.72
CA VAL A 79 -7.69 -12.48 -2.11
C VAL A 79 -6.25 -12.71 -2.55
N LEU A 80 -5.81 -13.96 -2.56
CA LEU A 80 -4.62 -14.36 -3.31
C LEU A 80 -4.94 -14.22 -4.81
N THR A 81 -4.13 -13.44 -5.52
CA THR A 81 -4.42 -13.18 -6.92
C THR A 81 -3.95 -14.33 -7.82
N PRO A 82 -4.77 -14.76 -8.79
CA PRO A 82 -4.45 -15.94 -9.59
C PRO A 82 -3.28 -15.71 -10.54
N LEU A 83 -2.57 -16.79 -10.83
CA LEU A 83 -1.58 -16.89 -11.89
C LEU A 83 -2.22 -17.50 -13.13
N ILE A 84 -2.37 -16.73 -14.19
CA ILE A 84 -3.09 -17.11 -15.41
C ILE A 84 -2.08 -17.36 -16.53
N PRO A 85 -1.92 -18.60 -17.05
CA PRO A 85 -1.05 -18.87 -18.17
C PRO A 85 -1.64 -18.34 -19.49
N LEU A 86 -0.86 -17.56 -20.23
CA LEU A 86 -1.25 -16.98 -21.52
C LEU A 86 -0.59 -17.75 -22.68
N GLN A 87 -1.13 -18.90 -23.03
CA GLN A 87 -0.57 -19.78 -24.06
C GLN A 87 -0.50 -19.13 -25.46
N ALA A 88 -1.57 -18.50 -25.91
CA ALA A 88 -1.63 -17.86 -27.23
C ALA A 88 -0.61 -16.71 -27.34
N SER A 89 -0.51 -15.86 -26.31
CA SER A 89 0.45 -14.74 -26.29
C SER A 89 1.89 -15.23 -26.25
N ALA A 90 2.17 -16.32 -25.53
CA ALA A 90 3.50 -16.93 -25.51
C ALA A 90 3.94 -17.40 -26.90
N LEU A 91 3.04 -18.04 -27.65
CA LEU A 91 3.30 -18.49 -29.02
C LEU A 91 3.54 -17.32 -29.99
N MET A 92 2.72 -16.26 -29.90
CA MET A 92 2.87 -15.04 -30.72
C MET A 92 4.22 -14.34 -30.52
N LEU A 93 4.79 -14.43 -29.31
CA LEU A 93 6.08 -13.84 -28.96
C LEU A 93 7.26 -14.82 -29.19
N GLY A 94 7.02 -15.96 -29.87
CA GLY A 94 8.05 -16.97 -30.13
C GLY A 94 8.45 -17.81 -28.93
N GLY A 95 7.69 -17.74 -27.84
CA GLY A 95 7.91 -18.53 -26.63
C GLY A 95 7.33 -19.94 -26.75
N LYS A 96 7.77 -20.83 -25.83
CA LYS A 96 7.15 -22.14 -25.66
C LYS A 96 5.83 -22.02 -24.91
N GLN A 97 4.93 -22.99 -25.12
CA GLN A 97 3.67 -23.06 -24.39
C GLN A 97 3.87 -22.97 -22.88
N GLY A 98 3.14 -22.05 -22.22
CA GLY A 98 3.18 -21.86 -20.76
C GLY A 98 4.25 -20.93 -20.22
N ASN A 99 5.04 -20.26 -21.06
CA ASN A 99 6.14 -19.39 -20.61
C ASN A 99 5.72 -17.98 -20.20
N ILE A 100 4.46 -17.57 -20.49
CA ILE A 100 3.93 -16.26 -20.06
C ILE A 100 2.82 -16.50 -19.06
N ILE A 101 2.98 -15.95 -17.86
CA ILE A 101 2.01 -16.05 -16.78
C ILE A 101 1.66 -14.63 -16.34
N VAL A 102 0.38 -14.33 -16.24
CA VAL A 102 -0.15 -13.07 -15.68
C VAL A 102 -0.61 -13.29 -14.26
N LYS A 103 -0.10 -12.48 -13.34
CA LYS A 103 -0.66 -12.35 -12.00
C LYS A 103 -1.78 -11.29 -12.06
N ASP A 104 -3.03 -11.73 -11.93
CA ASP A 104 -4.21 -10.88 -12.13
C ASP A 104 -4.54 -10.07 -10.87
N GLU A 105 -3.87 -8.94 -10.71
CA GLU A 105 -4.10 -7.98 -9.62
C GLU A 105 -5.45 -7.23 -9.72
N GLY A 106 -6.16 -7.37 -10.82
CA GLY A 106 -7.53 -6.84 -10.99
C GLY A 106 -8.56 -7.51 -10.08
N ARG A 107 -8.22 -8.64 -9.45
CA ARG A 107 -9.07 -9.34 -8.48
C ARG A 107 -9.07 -8.75 -7.08
N LEU A 108 -8.15 -7.82 -6.82
CA LEU A 108 -8.10 -7.12 -5.54
C LEU A 108 -9.22 -6.07 -5.42
N PRO A 109 -9.59 -5.69 -4.19
CA PRO A 109 -10.49 -4.56 -3.97
C PRO A 109 -10.06 -3.32 -4.77
N THR A 110 -11.03 -2.55 -5.28
CA THR A 110 -10.81 -1.41 -6.19
C THR A 110 -10.10 -1.76 -7.50
N GLY A 111 -10.14 -3.04 -7.92
CA GLY A 111 -9.73 -3.52 -9.23
C GLY A 111 -8.26 -3.32 -9.59
N SER A 112 -7.36 -3.16 -8.62
CA SER A 112 -5.95 -2.93 -8.92
C SER A 112 -4.99 -3.31 -7.78
N PHE A 113 -3.70 -3.52 -8.10
CA PHE A 113 -2.63 -3.76 -7.11
C PHE A 113 -2.43 -2.62 -6.10
N LYS A 114 -3.04 -1.45 -6.34
CA LYS A 114 -2.97 -0.33 -5.39
C LYS A 114 -3.58 -0.68 -4.04
N ALA A 115 -4.55 -1.58 -4.02
CA ALA A 115 -5.15 -2.12 -2.81
C ALA A 115 -4.09 -2.63 -1.81
N ARG A 116 -3.09 -3.39 -2.26
CA ARG A 116 -2.03 -3.92 -1.39
C ARG A 116 -1.34 -2.83 -0.57
N GLY A 117 -0.89 -1.79 -1.27
CA GLY A 117 -0.16 -0.70 -0.61
C GLY A 117 -1.04 0.17 0.27
N LEU A 118 -2.24 0.50 -0.21
CA LEU A 118 -3.14 1.40 0.52
C LEU A 118 -3.79 0.70 1.72
N ALA A 119 -4.05 -0.59 1.66
CA ALA A 119 -4.47 -1.36 2.85
C ALA A 119 -3.45 -1.23 3.99
N LEU A 120 -2.15 -1.38 3.68
CA LEU A 120 -1.09 -1.27 4.69
C LEU A 120 -0.91 0.17 5.19
N ALA A 121 -0.87 1.15 4.30
CA ALA A 121 -0.73 2.55 4.69
C ALA A 121 -1.89 3.03 5.57
N VAL A 122 -3.13 2.67 5.21
CA VAL A 122 -4.32 3.02 6.00
C VAL A 122 -4.34 2.27 7.34
N SER A 123 -3.97 0.99 7.35
CA SER A 123 -3.88 0.20 8.59
C SER A 123 -2.85 0.77 9.55
N MET A 124 -1.68 1.19 9.05
CA MET A 124 -0.68 1.85 9.88
C MET A 124 -1.14 3.23 10.36
N ALA A 125 -1.80 4.02 9.51
CA ALA A 125 -2.41 5.28 9.93
C ALA A 125 -3.43 5.07 11.06
N HIS A 126 -4.30 4.06 10.93
CA HIS A 126 -5.24 3.68 11.98
C HIS A 126 -4.52 3.23 13.26
N GLN A 127 -3.46 2.42 13.15
CA GLN A 127 -2.66 1.97 14.30
C GLN A 127 -2.01 3.14 15.05
N PHE A 128 -1.59 4.19 14.34
CA PHE A 128 -1.02 5.40 14.91
C PHE A 128 -2.06 6.41 15.40
N GLY A 129 -3.35 6.13 15.26
CA GLY A 129 -4.41 7.05 15.68
C GLY A 129 -4.55 8.28 14.79
N LEU A 130 -4.04 8.23 13.55
CA LEU A 130 -4.25 9.29 12.56
C LEU A 130 -5.71 9.26 12.10
N ASN A 131 -6.27 10.42 11.84
CA ASN A 131 -7.70 10.55 11.50
C ASN A 131 -7.96 11.14 10.10
N HIS A 132 -6.91 11.63 9.42
CA HIS A 132 -7.05 12.29 8.13
C HIS A 132 -5.87 11.94 7.20
N LEU A 133 -6.17 11.42 6.02
CA LEU A 133 -5.20 11.07 4.99
C LEU A 133 -5.37 11.94 3.75
N ALA A 134 -4.26 12.24 3.07
CA ALA A 134 -4.30 12.94 1.78
C ALA A 134 -3.38 12.28 0.75
N ILE A 135 -3.80 12.35 -0.53
CA ILE A 135 -3.05 11.76 -1.64
C ILE A 135 -3.25 12.55 -2.94
N PRO A 136 -2.18 12.78 -3.74
CA PRO A 136 -2.31 13.14 -5.15
C PRO A 136 -2.47 11.87 -5.99
N THR A 137 -3.34 11.89 -7.01
CA THR A 137 -3.57 10.70 -7.85
C THR A 137 -4.14 11.02 -9.21
N ASN A 138 -3.84 10.18 -10.20
CA ASN A 138 -4.52 10.12 -11.50
C ASN A 138 -5.57 8.99 -11.57
N GLY A 139 -5.98 8.39 -10.42
CA GLY A 139 -7.01 7.34 -10.41
C GLY A 139 -6.83 6.28 -9.32
N ASN A 140 -6.41 5.07 -9.67
CA ASN A 140 -6.48 3.87 -8.82
C ASN A 140 -5.89 4.00 -7.40
N ALA A 141 -4.88 4.87 -7.20
CA ALA A 141 -4.33 5.05 -5.85
C ALA A 141 -5.28 5.86 -4.94
N GLY A 142 -5.96 6.85 -5.51
CA GLY A 142 -7.00 7.61 -4.80
C GLY A 142 -8.21 6.75 -4.48
N ALA A 143 -8.70 5.97 -5.44
CA ALA A 143 -9.81 5.04 -5.25
C ALA A 143 -9.50 4.03 -4.12
N ALA A 144 -8.33 3.40 -4.15
CA ALA A 144 -7.93 2.48 -3.09
C ALA A 144 -7.79 3.18 -1.74
N MET A 145 -7.13 4.36 -1.67
CA MET A 145 -7.01 5.11 -0.42
C MET A 145 -8.39 5.47 0.15
N ALA A 146 -9.30 5.98 -0.68
CA ALA A 146 -10.64 6.36 -0.26
C ALA A 146 -11.43 5.17 0.29
N ALA A 147 -11.40 4.01 -0.38
CA ALA A 147 -12.10 2.79 0.04
C ALA A 147 -11.60 2.27 1.39
N TYR A 148 -10.26 2.15 1.56
CA TYR A 148 -9.68 1.69 2.82
C TYR A 148 -9.85 2.71 3.95
N ALA A 149 -9.73 4.02 3.67
CA ALA A 149 -9.97 5.06 4.66
C ALA A 149 -11.43 5.05 5.15
N LYS A 150 -12.40 4.84 4.24
CA LYS A 150 -13.81 4.67 4.60
C LYS A 150 -14.02 3.48 5.52
N GLN A 151 -13.40 2.33 5.21
CA GLN A 151 -13.47 1.12 6.05
C GLN A 151 -12.86 1.35 7.42
N ALA A 152 -11.80 2.17 7.52
CA ALA A 152 -11.13 2.53 8.77
C ALA A 152 -11.80 3.68 9.53
N ASN A 153 -12.89 4.25 9.00
CA ASN A 153 -13.53 5.46 9.52
C ASN A 153 -12.56 6.67 9.62
N LEU A 154 -11.65 6.80 8.64
CA LEU A 154 -10.72 7.91 8.51
C LEU A 154 -11.19 8.89 7.44
N LYS A 155 -10.91 10.17 7.65
CA LYS A 155 -11.13 11.19 6.62
C LYS A 155 -10.11 11.02 5.49
N ALA A 156 -10.58 11.15 4.24
CA ALA A 156 -9.76 11.06 3.04
C ALA A 156 -9.90 12.31 2.19
N THR A 157 -8.78 12.90 1.77
CA THR A 157 -8.74 14.02 0.82
C THR A 157 -7.87 13.64 -0.37
N VAL A 158 -8.42 13.82 -1.57
CA VAL A 158 -7.78 13.41 -2.81
C VAL A 158 -7.66 14.60 -3.76
N PHE A 159 -6.47 14.79 -4.29
CA PHE A 159 -6.19 15.80 -5.31
C PHE A 159 -5.88 15.11 -6.63
N CYS A 160 -6.67 15.42 -7.65
CA CYS A 160 -6.53 14.89 -9.01
C CYS A 160 -6.20 16.02 -9.98
N PRO A 161 -5.32 15.83 -10.96
CA PRO A 161 -5.30 16.70 -12.14
C PRO A 161 -6.69 16.78 -12.78
N ASP A 162 -7.03 17.89 -13.39
CA ASP A 162 -8.35 18.13 -13.99
C ASP A 162 -8.60 17.26 -15.24
N ASP A 163 -7.54 16.71 -15.84
CA ASP A 163 -7.61 15.73 -16.93
C ASP A 163 -7.78 14.27 -16.46
N THR A 164 -7.90 14.04 -15.14
CA THR A 164 -8.13 12.69 -14.59
C THR A 164 -9.45 12.13 -15.13
N PRO A 165 -9.48 10.85 -15.62
CA PRO A 165 -10.69 10.26 -16.15
C PRO A 165 -11.87 10.35 -15.16
N THR A 166 -13.01 10.82 -15.65
CA THR A 166 -14.21 11.06 -14.83
C THR A 166 -14.64 9.84 -14.01
N VAL A 167 -14.50 8.64 -14.57
CA VAL A 167 -14.81 7.39 -13.86
C VAL A 167 -13.98 7.21 -12.59
N ASN A 168 -12.70 7.57 -12.63
CA ASN A 168 -11.84 7.48 -11.46
C ASN A 168 -12.20 8.52 -10.40
N VAL A 169 -12.54 9.75 -10.84
CA VAL A 169 -13.00 10.81 -9.93
C VAL A 169 -14.30 10.39 -9.24
N GLN A 170 -15.26 9.86 -10.01
CA GLN A 170 -16.54 9.36 -9.48
C GLN A 170 -16.32 8.20 -8.49
N GLU A 171 -15.45 7.25 -8.79
CA GLU A 171 -15.13 6.14 -7.89
C GLU A 171 -14.62 6.66 -6.54
N ILE A 172 -13.68 7.61 -6.56
CA ILE A 172 -13.13 8.24 -5.35
C ILE A 172 -14.23 8.92 -4.53
N GLN A 173 -15.09 9.71 -5.19
CA GLN A 173 -16.19 10.43 -4.55
C GLN A 173 -17.23 9.49 -3.95
N LEU A 174 -17.57 8.39 -4.63
CA LEU A 174 -18.51 7.37 -4.14
C LEU A 174 -18.02 6.69 -2.86
N GLN A 175 -16.70 6.60 -2.66
CA GLN A 175 -16.12 6.12 -1.40
C GLN A 175 -16.19 7.17 -0.26
N GLY A 176 -16.63 8.40 -0.55
CA GLY A 176 -16.83 9.47 0.45
C GLY A 176 -15.58 10.32 0.72
N ALA A 177 -14.59 10.30 -0.17
CA ALA A 177 -13.43 11.18 -0.05
C ALA A 177 -13.73 12.60 -0.55
N ASP A 178 -13.19 13.61 0.15
CA ASP A 178 -13.14 14.98 -0.34
C ASP A 178 -12.21 15.02 -1.57
N THR A 179 -12.77 15.29 -2.75
CA THR A 179 -12.03 15.19 -4.01
C THR A 179 -11.94 16.54 -4.69
N PHE A 180 -10.72 16.98 -4.98
CA PHE A 180 -10.42 18.26 -5.62
C PHE A 180 -9.75 18.04 -6.97
N LEU A 181 -10.29 18.69 -8.01
CA LEU A 181 -9.65 18.79 -9.32
C LEU A 181 -8.73 20.00 -9.35
N VAL A 182 -7.50 19.77 -9.78
CA VAL A 182 -6.44 20.78 -9.83
C VAL A 182 -6.10 21.06 -11.29
N ASN A 183 -6.22 22.32 -11.70
CA ASN A 183 -5.74 22.75 -13.01
C ASN A 183 -4.18 22.73 -12.99
N GLY A 184 -3.61 21.59 -13.34
CA GLY A 184 -2.18 21.32 -13.26
C GLY A 184 -1.87 19.83 -13.41
N LEU A 185 -0.62 19.48 -13.19
CA LEU A 185 -0.14 18.10 -13.29
C LEU A 185 -0.16 17.39 -11.92
N ILE A 186 0.07 16.11 -11.92
CA ILE A 186 0.18 15.30 -10.69
C ILE A 186 1.21 15.85 -9.68
N ASN A 187 2.27 16.49 -10.17
CA ASN A 187 3.28 17.14 -9.33
C ASN A 187 2.72 18.36 -8.59
N ASP A 188 1.78 19.09 -9.20
CA ASP A 188 1.13 20.24 -8.56
C ASP A 188 0.17 19.76 -7.47
N CYS A 189 -0.58 18.70 -7.74
CA CYS A 189 -1.36 17.99 -6.71
C CYS A 189 -0.46 17.56 -5.54
N GLY A 190 0.72 17.01 -5.84
CA GLY A 190 1.70 16.59 -4.84
C GLY A 190 2.23 17.74 -3.97
N LYS A 191 2.44 18.93 -4.54
CA LYS A 191 2.82 20.14 -3.78
C LYS A 191 1.70 20.55 -2.82
N ILE A 192 0.44 20.56 -3.30
CA ILE A 192 -0.72 20.89 -2.46
C ILE A 192 -0.81 19.96 -1.25
N VAL A 193 -0.65 18.64 -1.46
CA VAL A 193 -0.65 17.67 -0.37
C VAL A 193 0.51 17.93 0.60
N PHE A 194 1.71 18.16 0.10
CA PHE A 194 2.88 18.42 0.92
C PHE A 194 2.75 19.72 1.75
N GLU A 195 2.39 20.83 1.12
CA GLU A 195 2.25 22.14 1.76
C GLU A 195 1.05 22.22 2.70
N GLY A 196 0.01 21.44 2.42
CA GLY A 196 -1.19 21.37 3.23
C GLY A 196 -1.03 20.66 4.58
N LYS A 197 -0.01 19.80 4.75
CA LYS A 197 0.21 19.01 5.97
C LYS A 197 0.17 19.83 7.26
N GLU A 198 0.94 20.90 7.31
CA GLU A 198 1.05 21.73 8.52
C GLU A 198 -0.25 22.47 8.85
N LYS A 199 -1.04 22.82 7.82
CA LYS A 199 -2.28 23.60 7.99
C LYS A 199 -3.49 22.73 8.34
N THR A 200 -3.55 21.52 7.81
CA THR A 200 -4.73 20.65 7.86
C THR A 200 -4.55 19.43 8.75
N GLY A 201 -3.31 19.10 9.09
CA GLY A 201 -2.99 17.94 9.90
C GLY A 201 -3.14 16.58 9.19
N TRP A 202 -3.38 16.54 7.87
CA TRP A 202 -3.45 15.27 7.17
C TRP A 202 -2.11 14.57 7.06
N PHE A 203 -2.14 13.25 7.01
CA PHE A 203 -0.98 12.43 6.71
C PHE A 203 -0.87 12.19 5.21
N ASP A 204 0.29 12.52 4.63
CA ASP A 204 0.57 12.34 3.21
C ASP A 204 0.88 10.87 2.91
N VAL A 205 -0.01 10.21 2.17
CA VAL A 205 0.16 8.82 1.72
C VAL A 205 0.58 8.72 0.24
N SER A 206 1.26 9.74 -0.28
CA SER A 206 1.83 9.72 -1.63
C SER A 206 2.86 8.60 -1.80
N THR A 207 3.06 8.18 -3.05
CA THR A 207 4.05 7.13 -3.37
C THR A 207 5.45 7.54 -2.92
N LEU A 208 6.10 6.67 -2.13
CA LEU A 208 7.44 6.88 -1.55
C LEU A 208 7.54 8.08 -0.57
N LYS A 209 6.42 8.63 -0.14
CA LYS A 209 6.38 9.69 0.87
C LYS A 209 6.01 9.16 2.27
N GLU A 210 5.70 7.88 2.36
CA GLU A 210 5.49 7.12 3.59
C GLU A 210 6.01 5.68 3.41
N PRO A 211 6.38 4.95 4.46
CA PRO A 211 7.10 3.68 4.32
C PRO A 211 6.22 2.46 3.98
N TYR A 212 4.91 2.51 4.24
CA TYR A 212 4.10 1.28 4.35
C TYR A 212 3.43 0.82 3.05
N ARG A 213 3.27 1.69 2.06
CA ARG A 213 2.73 1.30 0.74
C ARG A 213 3.61 0.29 0.02
N ILE A 214 4.93 0.39 0.18
CA ILE A 214 5.88 -0.59 -0.37
C ILE A 214 5.72 -1.93 0.33
N GLU A 215 5.52 -1.92 1.64
CA GLU A 215 5.34 -3.11 2.44
C GLU A 215 4.11 -3.93 2.01
N GLY A 216 3.02 -3.26 1.66
CA GLY A 216 1.87 -3.94 1.06
C GLY A 216 2.18 -4.54 -0.30
N LYS A 217 2.91 -3.82 -1.16
CA LYS A 217 3.24 -4.29 -2.52
C LYS A 217 4.18 -5.48 -2.53
N LYS A 218 5.11 -5.62 -1.58
CA LYS A 218 6.04 -6.76 -1.54
C LYS A 218 5.32 -8.11 -1.41
N THR A 219 4.06 -8.12 -0.93
CA THR A 219 3.26 -9.33 -0.82
C THR A 219 2.98 -10.01 -2.15
N MET A 220 3.02 -9.26 -3.28
CA MET A 220 3.00 -9.88 -4.61
C MET A 220 4.18 -10.85 -4.80
N GLY A 221 5.37 -10.45 -4.34
CA GLY A 221 6.57 -11.30 -4.39
C GLY A 221 6.44 -12.53 -3.50
N PHE A 222 5.83 -12.41 -2.33
CA PHE A 222 5.58 -13.55 -1.46
C PHE A 222 4.63 -14.56 -2.12
N GLU A 223 3.53 -14.10 -2.70
CA GLU A 223 2.59 -14.95 -3.44
C GLU A 223 3.20 -15.61 -4.68
N LEU A 224 4.23 -15.02 -5.29
CA LEU A 224 4.97 -15.61 -6.40
C LEU A 224 6.01 -16.65 -5.93
N ALA A 225 6.43 -16.56 -4.67
CA ALA A 225 7.43 -17.46 -4.08
C ALA A 225 6.80 -18.71 -3.42
N GLU A 226 5.50 -18.70 -3.15
CA GLU A 226 4.72 -19.87 -2.72
C GLU A 226 4.60 -20.92 -3.84
#